data_cfc57e646185c3925378735fc70b7f79
#
_entry.id   cfc57e646185c3925378735fc70b7f79
#
_cell.length_a   1.000
_cell.length_b   1.000
_cell.length_c   1.000
_cell.angle_alpha   90.00
_cell.angle_beta   90.00
_cell.angle_gamma   90.00
#
_symmetry.space_group_name_H-M   'P 1'
#
loop_
_entity.id
_entity.type
_entity.pdbx_description
1 polymer ?
#
loop_
_entity_poly.entity_id
_entity_poly.type
_entity_poly.pdbx_seq_one_letter_code
_entity_poly.pdbx_strand_id
1 'polypeptide(L)'
;MASKEDIAKRIVELLSETPLLTARQIAAELGIPGVDKSLVNSIMYLDELKRFTKDDSPRPQWSLTSRVASVNTQEATKGVAQESQPKSEESTPIYRYEVGGLREWQKEALAAWEQAGCTGIVEAVTGAGKTRLAMAAIARELNLGGKVAVIVPSRELQRQWEREMYEHFESADIGLMGNGNSDSLVENDILIAVVNSASEKELGLIDGESGLLIADECHRLGAEKFQLALEDVFPSRLGLSATRERTDGAHDTILAPYFGDVVYSLGYEDAMAGGFISEVKVAQIEVELAADEQLEFDELSEVINKAQFELSKRFGIPLDPYSRFMEEVHRLAMYGDMKQGMAAKRYISAVNKRRKLLANTPKKSEALTSLVSAINNSNRTIIFTERISGVTEIFNLLRANGIATEQLHSELHPHERVAALHMFATGQCKALVAAKVLDEGIDVPEADLAIIVSATKTRRQMIQRMGRVLRPKKDGRPARFVLVYVAGTSEDPANGAHDAFFNEVIEISKESKIFKQPLDNKELTKFLNP
;
A
#
# COMPACT_ATOMS: atom_id res chain seq x y z
N MET A 1 -30.69 -22.10 13.10
CA MET A 1 -29.32 -22.05 12.55
C MET A 1 -28.34 -22.22 13.69
N ALA A 2 -27.28 -23.00 13.50
CA ALA A 2 -26.22 -23.09 14.50
C ALA A 2 -25.58 -21.69 14.68
N SER A 3 -25.20 -21.34 15.90
CA SER A 3 -24.50 -20.07 16.13
C SER A 3 -23.10 -20.11 15.49
N LYS A 4 -22.53 -18.96 15.14
CA LYS A 4 -21.14 -18.88 14.63
C LYS A 4 -20.16 -19.58 15.56
N GLU A 5 -20.34 -19.47 16.88
CA GLU A 5 -19.49 -20.12 17.87
C GLU A 5 -19.66 -21.65 17.87
N ASP A 6 -20.87 -22.18 17.62
CA ASP A 6 -21.09 -23.61 17.49
C ASP A 6 -20.45 -24.17 16.21
N ILE A 7 -20.51 -23.39 15.11
CA ILE A 7 -19.83 -23.72 13.85
C ILE A 7 -18.31 -23.67 14.07
N ALA A 8 -17.79 -22.64 14.72
CA ALA A 8 -16.37 -22.53 15.04
C ALA A 8 -15.86 -23.72 15.87
N LYS A 9 -16.63 -24.19 16.87
CA LYS A 9 -16.30 -25.39 17.64
C LYS A 9 -16.21 -26.64 16.76
N ARG A 10 -17.16 -26.83 15.85
CA ARG A 10 -17.14 -27.95 14.90
C ARG A 10 -15.97 -27.86 13.91
N ILE A 11 -15.58 -26.66 13.49
CA ILE A 11 -14.38 -26.46 12.68
C ILE A 11 -13.13 -26.86 13.49
N VAL A 12 -13.05 -26.52 14.77
CA VAL A 12 -11.96 -26.93 15.65
C VAL A 12 -11.89 -28.45 15.76
N GLU A 13 -13.03 -29.12 15.99
CA GLU A 13 -13.09 -30.59 16.04
C GLU A 13 -12.60 -31.22 14.72
N LEU A 14 -13.12 -30.73 13.59
CA LEU A 14 -12.74 -31.24 12.26
C LEU A 14 -11.24 -31.05 11.98
N LEU A 15 -10.70 -29.86 12.24
CA LEU A 15 -9.28 -29.58 12.02
C LEU A 15 -8.35 -30.27 13.03
N SER A 16 -8.88 -30.75 14.15
CA SER A 16 -8.14 -31.59 15.10
C SER A 16 -7.94 -33.01 14.54
N GLU A 17 -8.93 -33.52 13.80
CA GLU A 17 -8.88 -34.85 13.19
C GLU A 17 -8.23 -34.82 11.80
N THR A 18 -8.51 -33.80 11.02
CA THR A 18 -8.03 -33.63 9.64
C THR A 18 -7.44 -32.23 9.45
N PRO A 19 -6.18 -32.01 9.81
CA PRO A 19 -5.52 -30.71 9.61
C PRO A 19 -5.28 -30.42 8.13
N LEU A 20 -5.08 -29.14 7.79
CA LEU A 20 -4.76 -28.66 6.44
C LEU A 20 -5.89 -28.83 5.42
N LEU A 21 -7.09 -28.44 5.78
CA LEU A 21 -8.23 -28.37 4.88
C LEU A 21 -8.44 -26.94 4.33
N THR A 22 -8.86 -26.83 3.07
CA THR A 22 -9.36 -25.58 2.52
C THR A 22 -10.74 -25.25 3.08
N ALA A 23 -11.13 -23.97 3.10
CA ALA A 23 -12.45 -23.55 3.60
C ALA A 23 -13.62 -24.27 2.88
N ARG A 24 -13.46 -24.58 1.58
CA ARG A 24 -14.44 -25.34 0.80
C ARG A 24 -14.56 -26.80 1.26
N GLN A 25 -13.45 -27.43 1.59
CA GLN A 25 -13.42 -28.78 2.15
C GLN A 25 -14.03 -28.81 3.56
N ILE A 26 -13.70 -27.80 4.39
CA ILE A 26 -14.30 -27.67 5.73
C ILE A 26 -15.82 -27.53 5.63
N ALA A 27 -16.33 -26.65 4.75
CA ALA A 27 -17.77 -26.50 4.56
C ALA A 27 -18.46 -27.79 4.09
N ALA A 28 -17.81 -28.53 3.18
CA ALA A 28 -18.33 -29.80 2.68
C ALA A 28 -18.34 -30.90 3.77
N GLU A 29 -17.28 -31.01 4.56
CA GLU A 29 -17.14 -32.00 5.65
C GLU A 29 -18.09 -31.72 6.83
N LEU A 30 -18.33 -30.42 7.14
CA LEU A 30 -19.29 -30.05 8.16
C LEU A 30 -20.72 -30.46 7.81
N GLY A 31 -21.09 -30.43 6.52
CA GLY A 31 -22.41 -30.86 6.04
C GLY A 31 -23.59 -30.14 6.67
N ILE A 32 -23.39 -28.94 7.20
CA ILE A 32 -24.42 -28.16 7.91
C ILE A 32 -25.16 -27.30 6.88
N PRO A 33 -26.49 -27.41 6.76
CA PRO A 33 -27.26 -26.57 5.86
C PRO A 33 -27.03 -25.07 6.12
N GLY A 34 -26.66 -24.32 5.07
CA GLY A 34 -26.36 -22.89 5.14
C GLY A 34 -24.95 -22.55 5.62
N VAL A 35 -24.06 -23.55 5.77
CA VAL A 35 -22.63 -23.33 6.00
C VAL A 35 -21.88 -23.60 4.71
N ASP A 36 -21.38 -22.55 4.11
CA ASP A 36 -20.61 -22.56 2.87
C ASP A 36 -19.16 -22.10 3.09
N LYS A 37 -18.37 -22.03 2.02
CA LYS A 37 -16.99 -21.55 2.02
C LYS A 37 -16.89 -20.13 2.62
N SER A 38 -17.84 -19.25 2.32
CA SER A 38 -17.83 -17.85 2.74
C SER A 38 -18.00 -17.73 4.26
N LEU A 39 -19.00 -18.42 4.80
CA LEU A 39 -19.25 -18.42 6.25
C LEU A 39 -18.09 -19.07 7.02
N VAL A 40 -17.51 -20.17 6.51
CA VAL A 40 -16.33 -20.82 7.12
C VAL A 40 -15.15 -19.85 7.16
N ASN A 41 -14.85 -19.17 6.05
CA ASN A 41 -13.79 -18.18 6.02
C ASN A 41 -14.08 -17.02 6.98
N SER A 42 -15.30 -16.47 6.98
CA SER A 42 -15.71 -15.39 7.89
C SER A 42 -15.43 -15.77 9.36
N ILE A 43 -15.84 -16.98 9.76
CA ILE A 43 -15.62 -17.48 11.13
C ILE A 43 -14.13 -17.59 11.45
N MET A 44 -13.33 -18.16 10.54
CA MET A 44 -11.90 -18.41 10.80
C MET A 44 -11.05 -17.14 10.76
N TYR A 45 -11.38 -16.16 9.90
CA TYR A 45 -10.68 -14.88 9.84
C TYR A 45 -11.00 -13.96 11.03
N LEU A 46 -12.24 -14.00 11.52
CA LEU A 46 -12.72 -13.14 12.60
C LEU A 46 -12.60 -13.78 13.99
N ASP A 47 -11.98 -14.95 14.08
CA ASP A 47 -11.85 -15.67 15.35
C ASP A 47 -10.98 -14.91 16.36
N GLU A 48 -11.62 -14.21 17.30
CA GLU A 48 -10.99 -13.41 18.34
C GLU A 48 -10.04 -14.23 19.24
N LEU A 49 -10.31 -15.53 19.40
CA LEU A 49 -9.48 -16.45 20.17
C LEU A 49 -8.25 -16.93 19.41
N LYS A 50 -8.13 -16.56 18.14
CA LYS A 50 -7.02 -16.96 17.25
C LYS A 50 -6.75 -18.47 17.25
N ARG A 51 -7.82 -19.25 17.16
CA ARG A 51 -7.77 -20.72 17.15
C ARG A 51 -7.24 -21.27 15.83
N PHE A 52 -7.40 -20.52 14.74
CA PHE A 52 -7.10 -20.94 13.38
C PHE A 52 -5.88 -20.23 12.80
N THR A 53 -5.13 -20.94 11.99
CA THR A 53 -4.05 -20.40 11.15
C THR A 53 -4.15 -21.00 9.76
N LYS A 54 -3.74 -20.25 8.74
CA LYS A 54 -3.69 -20.74 7.36
C LYS A 54 -2.27 -20.68 6.82
N ASP A 55 -1.95 -21.55 5.87
CA ASP A 55 -0.70 -21.51 5.14
C ASP A 55 -0.73 -20.42 4.04
N ASP A 56 0.43 -20.14 3.48
CA ASP A 56 0.60 -19.16 2.38
C ASP A 56 0.51 -19.81 0.99
N SER A 57 -0.08 -21.01 0.88
CA SER A 57 -0.24 -21.70 -0.39
C SER A 57 -1.25 -21.01 -1.32
N PRO A 58 -1.19 -21.25 -2.64
CA PRO A 58 -2.16 -20.72 -3.60
C PRO A 58 -3.61 -21.15 -3.33
N ARG A 59 -3.79 -22.28 -2.63
CA ARG A 59 -5.07 -22.75 -2.09
C ARG A 59 -4.91 -22.88 -0.58
N PRO A 60 -5.12 -21.81 0.19
CA PRO A 60 -4.82 -21.81 1.61
C PRO A 60 -5.52 -22.95 2.34
N GLN A 61 -4.75 -23.68 3.11
CA GLN A 61 -5.23 -24.72 3.99
C GLN A 61 -5.20 -24.22 5.43
N TRP A 62 -6.24 -24.51 6.15
CA TRP A 62 -6.41 -24.09 7.53
C TRP A 62 -6.00 -25.18 8.50
N SER A 63 -5.42 -24.77 9.61
CA SER A 63 -5.05 -25.64 10.73
C SER A 63 -5.29 -24.94 12.06
N LEU A 64 -5.25 -25.69 13.14
CA LEU A 64 -5.33 -25.12 14.48
C LEU A 64 -3.98 -24.50 14.87
N THR A 65 -4.03 -23.39 15.60
CA THR A 65 -2.85 -22.81 16.22
C THR A 65 -2.31 -23.76 17.31
N SER A 66 -1.01 -23.75 17.55
CA SER A 66 -0.34 -24.63 18.52
C SER A 66 -0.92 -24.56 19.95
N ARG A 67 -1.61 -23.46 20.30
CA ARG A 67 -2.31 -23.31 21.59
C ARG A 67 -3.58 -24.15 21.70
N VAL A 68 -4.25 -24.46 20.60
CA VAL A 68 -5.53 -25.22 20.60
C VAL A 68 -5.28 -26.71 20.39
N ALA A 69 -4.26 -27.07 19.62
CA ALA A 69 -3.91 -28.46 19.38
C ALA A 69 -3.53 -29.24 20.66
N SER A 70 -3.14 -28.56 21.72
CA SER A 70 -2.75 -29.19 23.01
C SER A 70 -3.89 -29.39 24.02
N VAL A 71 -5.09 -28.85 23.76
CA VAL A 71 -6.23 -28.89 24.72
C VAL A 71 -7.27 -29.97 24.38
N ASN A 72 -7.34 -30.40 23.12
CA ASN A 72 -8.44 -31.27 22.64
C ASN A 72 -8.21 -32.79 22.76
N THR A 73 -7.27 -33.24 23.61
CA THR A 73 -7.08 -34.68 23.85
C THR A 73 -7.97 -35.24 24.99
N GLN A 74 -8.81 -34.43 25.58
CA GLN A 74 -9.71 -34.91 26.64
C GLN A 74 -11.10 -34.24 26.51
N GLU A 75 -11.99 -34.80 25.71
CA GLU A 75 -13.44 -34.77 25.87
C GLU A 75 -14.14 -35.11 24.55
N ALA A 76 -14.23 -36.39 24.28
CA ALA A 76 -15.20 -36.93 23.33
C ALA A 76 -16.22 -37.76 24.10
N THR A 77 -17.47 -37.34 24.17
CA THR A 77 -18.66 -38.19 24.01
C THR A 77 -19.98 -37.51 24.33
N LYS A 78 -21.00 -37.86 23.50
CA LYS A 78 -22.47 -37.68 23.61
C LYS A 78 -23.01 -36.36 23.06
N GLY A 79 -23.96 -36.30 22.16
CA GLY A 79 -24.82 -37.26 21.46
C GLY A 79 -26.20 -36.62 21.15
N VAL A 80 -26.76 -36.97 19.99
CA VAL A 80 -28.19 -37.06 19.65
C VAL A 80 -28.94 -35.82 19.16
N ALA A 81 -29.16 -35.76 17.88
CA ALA A 81 -30.35 -35.85 16.99
C ALA A 81 -31.55 -34.92 17.14
N GLN A 82 -32.04 -34.52 15.96
CA GLN A 82 -33.41 -34.13 15.52
C GLN A 82 -33.84 -32.67 15.71
N GLU A 83 -34.47 -31.99 14.79
CA GLU A 83 -35.50 -32.29 13.80
C GLU A 83 -35.61 -31.16 12.74
N SER A 84 -36.04 -31.49 11.55
CA SER A 84 -36.29 -30.62 10.39
C SER A 84 -37.56 -29.79 10.54
N GLN A 85 -37.55 -28.51 10.17
CA GLN A 85 -38.72 -27.72 9.78
C GLN A 85 -38.44 -26.80 8.58
N PRO A 86 -39.49 -26.31 7.86
CA PRO A 86 -39.43 -26.10 6.41
C PRO A 86 -38.84 -24.74 5.99
N LYS A 87 -38.36 -24.72 4.74
CA LYS A 87 -37.88 -23.54 4.02
C LYS A 87 -38.89 -22.40 4.05
N SER A 88 -38.53 -21.31 4.73
CA SER A 88 -39.11 -19.99 4.55
C SER A 88 -38.42 -19.31 3.34
N GLU A 89 -39.19 -18.54 2.58
CA GLU A 89 -38.76 -17.74 1.45
C GLU A 89 -37.45 -17.02 1.78
N GLU A 90 -36.42 -17.23 0.96
CA GLU A 90 -35.13 -16.56 1.06
C GLU A 90 -35.35 -15.07 0.83
N SER A 91 -35.43 -14.31 1.89
CA SER A 91 -35.31 -12.86 1.83
C SER A 91 -33.89 -12.54 1.38
N THR A 92 -33.73 -11.88 0.25
CA THR A 92 -32.45 -11.34 -0.24
C THR A 92 -31.74 -10.65 0.91
N PRO A 93 -30.49 -11.00 1.22
CA PRO A 93 -29.77 -10.39 2.34
C PRO A 93 -29.64 -8.90 2.09
N ILE A 94 -30.08 -8.09 3.03
CA ILE A 94 -29.89 -6.63 2.98
C ILE A 94 -28.51 -6.33 3.54
N TYR A 95 -27.56 -6.02 2.66
CA TYR A 95 -26.22 -5.61 3.04
C TYR A 95 -26.27 -4.17 3.59
N ARG A 96 -26.20 -4.05 4.91
CA ARG A 96 -26.15 -2.75 5.59
C ARG A 96 -24.69 -2.34 5.75
N TYR A 97 -24.14 -1.71 4.75
CA TYR A 97 -23.00 -0.83 5.03
C TYR A 97 -23.60 0.47 5.56
N GLU A 98 -23.45 0.73 6.87
CA GLU A 98 -24.08 1.89 7.51
C GLU A 98 -23.60 3.19 6.87
N VAL A 99 -24.43 3.79 6.03
CA VAL A 99 -24.22 5.15 5.51
C VAL A 99 -24.00 6.14 6.67
N GLY A 100 -24.53 5.84 7.85
CA GLY A 100 -24.28 6.59 9.09
C GLY A 100 -22.83 6.57 9.60
N GLY A 101 -22.02 5.59 9.19
CA GLY A 101 -20.60 5.51 9.53
C GLY A 101 -19.65 6.21 8.54
N LEU A 102 -20.17 6.71 7.40
CA LEU A 102 -19.39 7.45 6.43
C LEU A 102 -19.12 8.88 6.92
N ARG A 103 -17.89 9.35 6.65
CA ARG A 103 -17.51 10.76 6.80
C ARG A 103 -18.25 11.62 5.79
N GLU A 104 -18.40 12.92 6.04
CA GLU A 104 -19.16 13.79 5.15
C GLU A 104 -18.63 13.76 3.72
N TRP A 105 -17.33 13.89 3.52
CA TRP A 105 -16.72 13.82 2.20
C TRP A 105 -17.00 12.48 1.46
N GLN A 106 -17.13 11.37 2.22
CA GLN A 106 -17.44 10.07 1.62
C GLN A 106 -18.90 10.01 1.14
N LYS A 107 -19.81 10.63 1.87
CA LYS A 107 -21.21 10.77 1.45
C LYS A 107 -21.35 11.66 0.22
N GLU A 108 -20.65 12.78 0.23
CA GLU A 108 -20.61 13.71 -0.91
C GLU A 108 -20.03 13.03 -2.17
N ALA A 109 -18.91 12.31 -2.02
CA ALA A 109 -18.27 11.58 -3.11
C ALA A 109 -19.15 10.44 -3.64
N LEU A 110 -19.84 9.71 -2.76
CA LEU A 110 -20.78 8.65 -3.17
C LEU A 110 -21.96 9.24 -3.94
N ALA A 111 -22.54 10.33 -3.43
CA ALA A 111 -23.64 11.02 -4.09
C ALA A 111 -23.23 11.60 -5.45
N ALA A 112 -22.03 12.18 -5.56
CA ALA A 112 -21.50 12.68 -6.83
C ALA A 112 -21.30 11.55 -7.86
N TRP A 113 -20.79 10.39 -7.42
CA TRP A 113 -20.63 9.22 -8.26
C TRP A 113 -21.99 8.66 -8.73
N GLU A 114 -22.99 8.59 -7.84
CA GLU A 114 -24.35 8.19 -8.19
C GLU A 114 -25.01 9.16 -9.19
N GLN A 115 -24.84 10.47 -8.98
CA GLN A 115 -25.36 11.51 -9.91
C GLN A 115 -24.69 11.44 -11.29
N ALA A 116 -23.44 10.98 -11.35
CA ALA A 116 -22.73 10.73 -12.61
C ALA A 116 -23.13 9.40 -13.29
N GLY A 117 -24.22 8.74 -12.85
CA GLY A 117 -24.68 7.48 -13.41
C GLY A 117 -23.86 6.26 -12.96
N CYS A 118 -23.32 6.29 -11.76
CA CYS A 118 -22.48 5.26 -11.18
C CYS A 118 -21.17 5.01 -11.98
N THR A 119 -20.68 6.04 -12.65
CA THR A 119 -19.37 6.04 -13.32
C THR A 119 -18.56 7.25 -12.86
N GLY A 120 -17.27 7.08 -12.60
CA GLY A 120 -16.42 8.19 -12.20
C GLY A 120 -15.18 7.78 -11.44
N ILE A 121 -14.27 8.73 -11.30
CA ILE A 121 -13.05 8.61 -10.50
C ILE A 121 -13.21 9.46 -9.24
N VAL A 122 -12.94 8.89 -8.07
CA VAL A 122 -12.82 9.61 -6.81
C VAL A 122 -11.35 9.75 -6.46
N GLU A 123 -10.88 10.99 -6.45
CA GLU A 123 -9.57 11.34 -5.94
C GLU A 123 -9.66 11.71 -4.47
N ALA A 124 -8.90 11.03 -3.64
CA ALA A 124 -8.77 11.43 -2.24
C ALA A 124 -7.39 11.07 -1.73
N VAL A 125 -6.82 11.95 -0.93
CA VAL A 125 -5.50 11.76 -0.33
C VAL A 125 -5.39 10.42 0.39
N THR A 126 -4.18 9.87 0.46
CA THR A 126 -3.95 8.61 1.17
C THR A 126 -4.29 8.76 2.66
N GLY A 127 -4.90 7.72 3.23
CA GLY A 127 -5.32 7.73 4.63
C GLY A 127 -6.70 8.36 4.90
N ALA A 128 -7.32 9.06 3.94
CA ALA A 128 -8.64 9.65 4.11
C ALA A 128 -9.77 8.61 4.25
N GLY A 129 -9.58 7.37 3.76
CA GLY A 129 -10.56 6.29 3.91
C GLY A 129 -11.34 5.95 2.64
N LYS A 130 -10.69 5.95 1.47
CA LYS A 130 -11.29 5.56 0.16
C LYS A 130 -11.95 4.18 0.19
N THR A 131 -11.37 3.22 0.90
CA THR A 131 -11.93 1.87 1.02
C THR A 131 -13.34 1.86 1.61
N ARG A 132 -13.62 2.74 2.61
CA ARG A 132 -14.96 2.83 3.19
C ARG A 132 -16.01 3.36 2.22
N LEU A 133 -15.63 4.30 1.35
CA LEU A 133 -16.48 4.75 0.25
C LEU A 133 -16.81 3.57 -0.69
N ALA A 134 -15.79 2.81 -1.07
CA ALA A 134 -15.97 1.64 -1.92
C ALA A 134 -16.88 0.59 -1.30
N MET A 135 -16.77 0.33 0.02
CA MET A 135 -17.68 -0.58 0.72
C MET A 135 -19.14 -0.15 0.61
N ALA A 136 -19.41 1.16 0.66
CA ALA A 136 -20.77 1.67 0.47
C ALA A 136 -21.27 1.46 -0.96
N ALA A 137 -20.43 1.66 -1.97
CA ALA A 137 -20.76 1.38 -3.37
C ALA A 137 -21.00 -0.12 -3.61
N ILE A 138 -20.22 -1.00 -2.98
CA ILE A 138 -20.40 -2.46 -3.02
C ILE A 138 -21.74 -2.86 -2.41
N ALA A 139 -22.03 -2.39 -1.19
CA ALA A 139 -23.30 -2.69 -0.53
C ALA A 139 -24.50 -2.27 -1.38
N ARG A 140 -24.41 -1.09 -2.02
CA ARG A 140 -25.44 -0.62 -2.95
C ARG A 140 -25.63 -1.58 -4.12
N GLU A 141 -24.56 -2.00 -4.79
CA GLU A 141 -24.65 -2.88 -5.95
C GLU A 141 -25.19 -4.26 -5.59
N LEU A 142 -24.72 -4.86 -4.50
CA LEU A 142 -25.21 -6.14 -4.01
C LEU A 142 -26.69 -6.08 -3.61
N ASN A 143 -27.17 -4.97 -3.01
CA ASN A 143 -28.60 -4.80 -2.67
C ASN A 143 -29.49 -4.65 -3.91
N LEU A 144 -28.92 -4.28 -5.05
CA LEU A 144 -29.61 -4.27 -6.35
C LEU A 144 -29.55 -5.64 -7.04
N GLY A 145 -28.96 -6.65 -6.43
CA GLY A 145 -28.75 -7.97 -7.01
C GLY A 145 -27.61 -8.04 -8.02
N GLY A 146 -26.77 -7.01 -8.08
CA GLY A 146 -25.59 -6.97 -8.94
C GLY A 146 -24.38 -7.67 -8.34
N LYS A 147 -23.33 -7.84 -9.16
CA LYS A 147 -22.06 -8.44 -8.79
C LYS A 147 -20.94 -7.41 -8.75
N VAL A 148 -19.85 -7.67 -8.03
CA VAL A 148 -18.77 -6.69 -7.84
C VAL A 148 -17.40 -7.29 -8.14
N ALA A 149 -16.64 -6.64 -9.03
CA ALA A 149 -15.22 -6.89 -9.22
C ALA A 149 -14.39 -5.77 -8.56
N VAL A 150 -13.42 -6.14 -7.73
CA VAL A 150 -12.44 -5.21 -7.15
C VAL A 150 -11.07 -5.53 -7.70
N ILE A 151 -10.50 -4.64 -8.51
CA ILE A 151 -9.16 -4.78 -9.06
C ILE A 151 -8.18 -4.06 -8.14
N VAL A 152 -7.17 -4.80 -7.67
CA VAL A 152 -6.14 -4.29 -6.77
C VAL A 152 -4.74 -4.46 -7.37
N PRO A 153 -3.78 -3.57 -7.06
CA PRO A 153 -2.44 -3.62 -7.64
C PRO A 153 -1.54 -4.74 -7.11
N SER A 154 -1.82 -5.30 -5.93
CA SER A 154 -0.91 -6.27 -5.30
C SER A 154 -1.62 -7.33 -4.48
N ARG A 155 -0.87 -8.39 -4.15
CA ARG A 155 -1.32 -9.51 -3.29
C ARG A 155 -1.69 -9.06 -1.89
N GLU A 156 -0.92 -8.14 -1.36
CA GLU A 156 -1.09 -7.61 0.00
C GLU A 156 -2.39 -6.82 0.11
N LEU A 157 -2.68 -5.98 -0.91
CA LEU A 157 -3.96 -5.28 -1.00
C LEU A 157 -5.12 -6.24 -1.22
N GLN A 158 -4.94 -7.32 -2.02
CA GLN A 158 -5.95 -8.36 -2.18
C GLN A 158 -6.33 -8.97 -0.81
N ARG A 159 -5.34 -9.33 0.02
CA ARG A 159 -5.58 -9.87 1.37
C ARG A 159 -6.24 -8.85 2.31
N GLN A 160 -5.89 -7.55 2.17
CA GLN A 160 -6.55 -6.51 2.95
C GLN A 160 -8.02 -6.37 2.55
N TRP A 161 -8.31 -6.27 1.26
CA TRP A 161 -9.66 -6.21 0.73
C TRP A 161 -10.47 -7.46 1.09
N GLU A 162 -9.87 -8.65 0.97
CA GLU A 162 -10.48 -9.91 1.37
C GLU A 162 -10.96 -9.86 2.84
N ARG A 163 -10.12 -9.38 3.75
CA ARG A 163 -10.47 -9.24 5.18
C ARG A 163 -11.63 -8.26 5.38
N GLU A 164 -11.54 -7.08 4.79
CA GLU A 164 -12.59 -6.05 4.84
C GLU A 164 -13.92 -6.58 4.29
N MET A 165 -13.89 -7.38 3.20
CA MET A 165 -15.08 -7.98 2.63
C MET A 165 -15.73 -8.98 3.59
N TYR A 166 -14.96 -9.87 4.21
CA TYR A 166 -15.50 -10.81 5.19
C TYR A 166 -16.06 -10.12 6.45
N GLU A 167 -15.49 -8.97 6.84
CA GLU A 167 -16.00 -8.19 7.97
C GLU A 167 -17.36 -7.53 7.68
N HIS A 168 -17.61 -7.13 6.43
CA HIS A 168 -18.77 -6.32 6.08
C HIS A 168 -19.84 -7.05 5.26
N PHE A 169 -19.48 -8.11 4.55
CA PHE A 169 -20.35 -8.83 3.61
C PHE A 169 -20.39 -10.34 3.90
N GLU A 170 -20.76 -10.69 5.13
CA GLU A 170 -20.75 -12.07 5.63
C GLU A 170 -21.58 -13.07 4.79
N SER A 171 -22.62 -12.59 4.10
CA SER A 171 -23.53 -13.42 3.30
C SER A 171 -23.16 -13.50 1.83
N ALA A 172 -22.16 -12.72 1.37
CA ALA A 172 -21.73 -12.71 -0.01
C ALA A 172 -20.69 -13.79 -0.29
N ASP A 173 -20.78 -14.43 -1.43
CA ASP A 173 -19.76 -15.34 -1.93
C ASP A 173 -18.58 -14.51 -2.48
N ILE A 174 -17.41 -14.66 -1.82
CA ILE A 174 -16.20 -13.90 -2.14
C ILE A 174 -15.19 -14.80 -2.85
N GLY A 175 -14.87 -14.46 -4.10
CA GLY A 175 -13.84 -15.10 -4.90
C GLY A 175 -12.55 -14.31 -4.97
N LEU A 176 -11.44 -15.01 -5.26
CA LEU A 176 -10.12 -14.43 -5.45
C LEU A 176 -9.57 -14.78 -6.83
N MET A 177 -8.98 -13.81 -7.54
CA MET A 177 -8.26 -14.04 -8.78
C MET A 177 -6.82 -13.53 -8.67
N GLY A 178 -5.87 -14.43 -8.95
CA GLY A 178 -4.44 -14.21 -8.79
C GLY A 178 -3.85 -14.99 -7.63
N ASN A 179 -2.53 -15.06 -7.54
CA ASN A 179 -1.80 -15.81 -6.49
C ASN A 179 -2.11 -17.31 -6.44
N GLY A 180 -2.43 -17.91 -7.60
CA GLY A 180 -2.83 -19.30 -7.70
C GLY A 180 -4.35 -19.52 -7.59
N ASN A 181 -5.14 -18.51 -7.23
CA ASN A 181 -6.59 -18.53 -7.29
C ASN A 181 -7.07 -18.15 -8.70
N SER A 182 -8.21 -18.70 -9.12
CA SER A 182 -8.81 -18.45 -10.43
C SER A 182 -10.35 -18.39 -10.36
N ASP A 183 -10.88 -17.89 -9.25
CA ASP A 183 -12.31 -17.67 -9.07
C ASP A 183 -12.80 -16.58 -10.03
N SER A 184 -14.09 -16.56 -10.34
CA SER A 184 -14.73 -15.59 -11.23
C SER A 184 -16.08 -15.14 -10.68
N LEU A 185 -16.68 -14.10 -11.27
CA LEU A 185 -18.02 -13.64 -10.91
C LEU A 185 -19.13 -14.62 -11.34
N VAL A 186 -18.82 -15.61 -12.17
CA VAL A 186 -19.81 -16.66 -12.50
C VAL A 186 -20.27 -17.38 -11.24
N GLU A 187 -19.36 -17.67 -10.31
CA GLU A 187 -19.62 -18.43 -9.08
C GLU A 187 -19.65 -17.58 -7.81
N ASN A 188 -19.33 -16.28 -7.89
CA ASN A 188 -19.20 -15.43 -6.71
C ASN A 188 -19.95 -14.10 -6.89
N ASP A 189 -20.37 -13.49 -5.78
CA ASP A 189 -20.99 -12.17 -5.75
C ASP A 189 -19.95 -11.05 -5.79
N ILE A 190 -18.81 -11.29 -5.16
CA ILE A 190 -17.67 -10.37 -5.11
C ILE A 190 -16.41 -11.10 -5.59
N LEU A 191 -15.67 -10.49 -6.51
CA LEU A 191 -14.38 -10.99 -6.96
C LEU A 191 -13.28 -9.95 -6.65
N ILE A 192 -12.25 -10.36 -5.93
CA ILE A 192 -11.07 -9.52 -5.68
C ILE A 192 -9.93 -10.01 -6.57
N ALA A 193 -9.60 -9.26 -7.60
CA ALA A 193 -8.62 -9.64 -8.62
C ALA A 193 -7.33 -8.81 -8.52
N VAL A 194 -6.17 -9.49 -8.58
CA VAL A 194 -4.89 -8.77 -8.75
C VAL A 194 -4.77 -8.34 -10.21
N VAL A 195 -4.39 -7.09 -10.46
CA VAL A 195 -4.34 -6.47 -11.79
C VAL A 195 -3.62 -7.31 -12.86
N ASN A 196 -2.52 -7.98 -12.52
CA ASN A 196 -1.82 -8.87 -13.46
C ASN A 196 -2.70 -10.04 -13.92
N SER A 197 -3.53 -10.60 -13.05
CA SER A 197 -4.42 -11.71 -13.37
C SER A 197 -5.69 -11.23 -14.08
N ALA A 198 -6.23 -10.10 -13.66
CA ALA A 198 -7.37 -9.45 -14.32
C ALA A 198 -7.05 -9.02 -15.76
N SER A 199 -5.76 -8.70 -16.07
CA SER A 199 -5.34 -8.38 -17.45
C SER A 199 -5.19 -9.60 -18.36
N GLU A 200 -5.20 -10.81 -17.80
CA GLU A 200 -4.95 -12.06 -18.54
C GLU A 200 -6.18 -12.98 -18.57
N LYS A 201 -7.21 -12.70 -17.75
CA LYS A 201 -8.41 -13.53 -17.58
C LYS A 201 -9.65 -12.66 -17.47
N GLU A 202 -10.76 -13.13 -18.00
CA GLU A 202 -12.07 -12.50 -17.84
C GLU A 202 -12.55 -12.58 -16.38
N LEU A 203 -13.17 -11.50 -15.90
CA LEU A 203 -13.70 -11.42 -14.54
C LEU A 203 -14.99 -12.22 -14.36
N GLY A 204 -15.70 -12.48 -15.45
CA GLY A 204 -16.83 -13.40 -15.48
C GLY A 204 -18.21 -12.76 -15.21
N LEU A 205 -18.36 -11.45 -15.40
CA LEU A 205 -19.68 -10.82 -15.45
C LEU A 205 -20.32 -11.13 -16.80
N ILE A 206 -21.59 -11.56 -16.80
CA ILE A 206 -22.33 -11.87 -18.02
C ILE A 206 -22.94 -10.58 -18.58
N ASP A 207 -22.91 -10.43 -19.90
CA ASP A 207 -23.47 -9.26 -20.57
C ASP A 207 -24.96 -9.08 -20.25
N GLY A 208 -25.33 -7.87 -19.82
CA GLY A 208 -26.67 -7.54 -19.36
C GLY A 208 -26.94 -7.78 -17.86
N GLU A 209 -26.01 -8.38 -17.12
CA GLU A 209 -26.10 -8.41 -15.65
C GLU A 209 -25.73 -7.04 -15.04
N SER A 210 -26.33 -6.72 -13.87
CA SER A 210 -25.89 -5.60 -13.06
C SER A 210 -24.54 -5.91 -12.44
N GLY A 211 -23.61 -4.95 -12.52
CA GLY A 211 -22.28 -5.17 -11.97
C GLY A 211 -21.48 -3.90 -11.81
N LEU A 212 -20.63 -3.89 -10.78
CA LEU A 212 -19.74 -2.79 -10.43
C LEU A 212 -18.28 -3.23 -10.53
N LEU A 213 -17.50 -2.52 -11.32
CA LEU A 213 -16.04 -2.64 -11.31
C LEU A 213 -15.44 -1.52 -10.47
N ILE A 214 -14.73 -1.88 -9.42
CA ILE A 214 -13.93 -0.97 -8.59
C ILE A 214 -12.45 -1.18 -8.91
N ALA A 215 -11.75 -0.10 -9.20
CA ALA A 215 -10.30 -0.13 -9.36
C ALA A 215 -9.63 0.66 -8.22
N ASP A 216 -8.99 -0.05 -7.30
CA ASP A 216 -8.15 0.59 -6.30
C ASP A 216 -6.79 0.97 -6.93
N GLU A 217 -6.35 2.21 -6.69
CA GLU A 217 -5.21 2.81 -7.40
C GLU A 217 -5.37 2.74 -8.93
N CYS A 218 -6.54 3.16 -9.43
CA CYS A 218 -6.99 3.05 -10.83
C CYS A 218 -5.99 3.61 -11.84
N HIS A 219 -5.13 4.55 -11.42
CA HIS A 219 -4.07 5.09 -12.26
C HIS A 219 -3.12 4.01 -12.82
N ARG A 220 -3.00 2.85 -12.19
CA ARG A 220 -2.16 1.74 -12.69
C ARG A 220 -2.72 1.09 -13.94
N LEU A 221 -4.04 1.10 -14.07
CA LEU A 221 -4.76 0.52 -15.22
C LEU A 221 -4.54 1.31 -16.53
N GLY A 222 -3.99 2.52 -16.45
CA GLY A 222 -3.56 3.27 -17.62
C GLY A 222 -2.30 2.72 -18.32
N ALA A 223 -1.63 1.69 -17.80
CA ALA A 223 -0.52 1.06 -18.50
C ALA A 223 -1.05 0.09 -19.57
N GLU A 224 -0.41 0.06 -20.74
CA GLU A 224 -0.83 -0.72 -21.93
C GLU A 224 -1.19 -2.19 -21.61
N LYS A 225 -0.41 -2.83 -20.75
CA LYS A 225 -0.70 -4.21 -20.30
C LYS A 225 -1.94 -4.28 -19.41
N PHE A 226 -2.14 -3.32 -18.52
CA PHE A 226 -3.15 -3.40 -17.46
C PHE A 226 -4.53 -2.88 -17.87
N GLN A 227 -4.61 -2.09 -18.95
CA GLN A 227 -5.90 -1.66 -19.51
C GLN A 227 -6.80 -2.83 -19.94
N LEU A 228 -6.22 -4.02 -20.21
CA LEU A 228 -6.96 -5.22 -20.56
C LEU A 228 -7.86 -5.74 -19.41
N ALA A 229 -7.64 -5.28 -18.19
CA ALA A 229 -8.51 -5.58 -17.04
C ALA A 229 -9.77 -4.69 -17.00
N LEU A 230 -9.89 -3.69 -17.89
CA LEU A 230 -11.03 -2.79 -18.00
C LEU A 230 -12.06 -3.38 -18.94
N GLU A 231 -12.96 -4.21 -18.41
CA GLU A 231 -14.00 -4.87 -19.20
C GLU A 231 -15.23 -3.97 -19.38
N ASP A 232 -15.65 -3.75 -20.62
CA ASP A 232 -16.78 -2.87 -20.96
C ASP A 232 -18.15 -3.41 -20.51
N VAL A 233 -18.23 -4.67 -20.15
CA VAL A 233 -19.46 -5.33 -19.67
C VAL A 233 -19.98 -4.74 -18.35
N PHE A 234 -19.14 -4.08 -17.55
CA PHE A 234 -19.56 -3.46 -16.28
C PHE A 234 -20.30 -2.14 -16.50
N PRO A 235 -21.62 -2.05 -16.17
CA PRO A 235 -22.36 -0.81 -16.28
C PRO A 235 -21.96 0.23 -15.22
N SER A 236 -21.61 -0.19 -14.00
CA SER A 236 -21.14 0.69 -12.94
C SER A 236 -19.62 0.60 -12.78
N ARG A 237 -18.94 1.74 -12.64
CA ARG A 237 -17.47 1.81 -12.63
C ARG A 237 -16.99 2.87 -11.64
N LEU A 238 -16.11 2.48 -10.70
CA LEU A 238 -15.56 3.37 -9.68
C LEU A 238 -14.04 3.29 -9.67
N GLY A 239 -13.38 4.35 -10.12
CA GLY A 239 -11.93 4.50 -9.99
C GLY A 239 -11.58 5.17 -8.66
N LEU A 240 -10.66 4.60 -7.88
CA LEU A 240 -10.13 5.20 -6.66
C LEU A 240 -8.65 5.51 -6.86
N SER A 241 -8.24 6.73 -6.55
CA SER A 241 -6.83 7.13 -6.61
C SER A 241 -6.50 8.18 -5.55
N ALA A 242 -5.23 8.26 -5.18
CA ALA A 242 -4.72 9.42 -4.44
C ALA A 242 -4.36 10.57 -5.39
N THR A 243 -4.03 10.25 -6.63
CA THR A 243 -3.69 11.22 -7.70
C THR A 243 -4.05 10.61 -9.05
N ARG A 244 -4.67 11.40 -9.92
CA ARG A 244 -4.94 10.99 -11.31
C ARG A 244 -3.75 11.17 -12.24
N GLU A 245 -2.87 12.10 -11.91
CA GLU A 245 -1.80 12.53 -12.80
C GLU A 245 -0.86 11.41 -13.19
N ARG A 246 -0.76 11.20 -14.49
CA ARG A 246 0.23 10.35 -15.14
C ARG A 246 0.99 11.20 -16.15
N THR A 247 2.30 11.04 -16.17
CA THR A 247 3.20 11.75 -17.12
C THR A 247 3.08 11.26 -18.57
N ASP A 248 2.40 10.13 -18.78
CA ASP A 248 2.24 9.49 -20.09
C ASP A 248 0.90 9.80 -20.80
N GLY A 249 0.04 10.66 -20.21
CA GLY A 249 -1.26 11.01 -20.80
C GLY A 249 -2.32 9.90 -20.77
N ALA A 250 -2.03 8.75 -20.18
CA ALA A 250 -2.96 7.62 -20.13
C ALA A 250 -4.23 7.91 -19.28
N HIS A 251 -4.21 8.98 -18.48
CA HIS A 251 -5.42 9.46 -17.82
C HIS A 251 -6.51 9.82 -18.84
N ASP A 252 -6.17 10.64 -19.83
CA ASP A 252 -7.12 11.17 -20.81
C ASP A 252 -7.46 10.15 -21.91
N THR A 253 -6.54 9.24 -22.20
CA THR A 253 -6.71 8.29 -23.30
C THR A 253 -7.28 6.93 -22.91
N ILE A 254 -7.20 6.55 -21.63
CA ILE A 254 -7.62 5.24 -21.14
C ILE A 254 -8.58 5.35 -19.95
N LEU A 255 -8.16 6.06 -18.88
CA LEU A 255 -8.91 6.04 -17.63
C LEU A 255 -10.21 6.86 -17.71
N ALA A 256 -10.16 8.09 -18.21
CA ALA A 256 -11.34 8.93 -18.35
C ALA A 256 -12.36 8.35 -19.37
N PRO A 257 -11.97 7.79 -20.53
CA PRO A 257 -12.90 7.10 -21.39
C PRO A 257 -13.62 5.91 -20.76
N TYR A 258 -12.97 5.19 -19.83
CA TYR A 258 -13.54 4.02 -19.18
C TYR A 258 -14.35 4.38 -17.92
N PHE A 259 -13.75 5.10 -16.97
CA PHE A 259 -14.40 5.43 -15.70
C PHE A 259 -15.29 6.68 -15.76
N GLY A 260 -15.10 7.55 -16.72
CA GLY A 260 -15.64 8.90 -16.71
C GLY A 260 -14.67 9.89 -16.04
N ASP A 261 -15.19 11.10 -15.81
CA ASP A 261 -14.43 12.20 -15.19
C ASP A 261 -14.17 11.97 -13.70
N VAL A 262 -13.33 12.83 -13.12
CA VAL A 262 -13.19 12.93 -11.66
C VAL A 262 -14.46 13.56 -11.09
N VAL A 263 -15.27 12.77 -10.41
CA VAL A 263 -16.55 13.19 -9.84
C VAL A 263 -16.40 13.84 -8.47
N TYR A 264 -15.32 13.53 -7.75
CA TYR A 264 -15.00 14.11 -6.46
C TYR A 264 -13.49 14.15 -6.22
N SER A 265 -13.01 15.23 -5.62
CA SER A 265 -11.61 15.40 -5.25
C SER A 265 -11.48 15.90 -3.81
N LEU A 266 -10.68 15.21 -2.99
CA LEU A 266 -10.34 15.61 -1.63
C LEU A 266 -8.84 15.83 -1.53
N GLY A 267 -8.42 17.09 -1.50
CA GLY A 267 -7.04 17.52 -1.30
C GLY A 267 -6.55 17.37 0.15
N TYR A 268 -5.26 17.62 0.35
CA TYR A 268 -4.67 17.55 1.70
C TYR A 268 -5.21 18.64 2.64
N GLU A 269 -5.43 19.86 2.15
CA GLU A 269 -5.95 20.98 2.94
C GLU A 269 -7.33 20.67 3.49
N ASP A 270 -8.25 20.25 2.62
CA ASP A 270 -9.62 19.90 3.00
C ASP A 270 -9.64 18.66 3.93
N ALA A 271 -8.77 17.69 3.66
CA ALA A 271 -8.66 16.50 4.49
C ALA A 271 -8.15 16.82 5.91
N MET A 272 -7.23 17.77 6.06
CA MET A 272 -6.78 18.25 7.37
C MET A 272 -7.86 19.09 8.05
N ALA A 273 -8.46 20.03 7.34
CA ALA A 273 -9.54 20.89 7.88
C ALA A 273 -10.72 20.04 8.40
N GLY A 274 -11.04 18.95 7.67
CA GLY A 274 -12.05 17.98 8.08
C GLY A 274 -11.61 17.01 9.17
N GLY A 275 -10.35 17.03 9.61
CA GLY A 275 -9.81 16.08 10.59
C GLY A 275 -9.67 14.64 10.05
N PHE A 276 -9.66 14.47 8.73
CA PHE A 276 -9.56 13.15 8.08
C PHE A 276 -8.13 12.64 8.02
N ILE A 277 -7.16 13.55 8.09
CA ILE A 277 -5.73 13.29 8.28
C ILE A 277 -5.19 14.12 9.44
N SER A 278 -4.04 13.69 10.01
CA SER A 278 -3.37 14.43 11.09
C SER A 278 -2.80 15.76 10.60
N GLU A 279 -2.74 16.76 11.48
CA GLU A 279 -1.88 17.92 11.27
C GLU A 279 -0.43 17.47 11.00
N VAL A 280 0.29 18.24 10.20
CA VAL A 280 1.64 17.89 9.72
C VAL A 280 2.67 18.88 10.24
N LYS A 281 3.80 18.35 10.76
CA LYS A 281 5.03 19.11 11.05
C LYS A 281 6.18 18.58 10.19
N VAL A 282 6.96 19.47 9.58
CA VAL A 282 8.08 19.11 8.71
C VAL A 282 9.38 19.71 9.20
N ALA A 283 10.34 18.85 9.58
CA ALA A 283 11.72 19.25 9.82
C ALA A 283 12.58 18.93 8.60
N GLN A 284 13.25 19.91 8.05
CA GLN A 284 14.19 19.76 6.96
C GLN A 284 15.60 19.87 7.53
N ILE A 285 16.38 18.77 7.49
CA ILE A 285 17.75 18.75 7.99
C ILE A 285 18.72 18.85 6.82
N GLU A 286 19.33 20.01 6.69
CA GLU A 286 20.32 20.31 5.69
C GLU A 286 21.71 19.87 6.17
N VAL A 287 22.36 19.00 5.39
CA VAL A 287 23.73 18.57 5.65
C VAL A 287 24.64 19.00 4.49
N GLU A 288 25.91 19.23 4.81
CA GLU A 288 26.94 19.56 3.83
C GLU A 288 27.89 18.38 3.64
N LEU A 289 28.40 18.19 2.43
CA LEU A 289 29.44 17.20 2.16
C LEU A 289 30.76 17.61 2.85
N ALA A 290 31.54 16.63 3.26
CA ALA A 290 32.93 16.89 3.65
C ALA A 290 33.75 17.35 2.43
N ALA A 291 34.88 18.00 2.64
CA ALA A 291 35.64 18.60 1.55
C ALA A 291 36.11 17.60 0.48
N ASP A 292 36.45 16.39 0.88
CA ASP A 292 36.82 15.28 -0.01
C ASP A 292 35.60 14.73 -0.75
N GLU A 293 34.46 14.59 -0.09
CA GLU A 293 33.18 14.19 -0.70
C GLU A 293 32.69 15.24 -1.69
N GLN A 294 32.88 16.54 -1.41
CA GLN A 294 32.50 17.61 -2.33
C GLN A 294 33.34 17.59 -3.59
N LEU A 295 34.64 17.33 -3.50
CA LEU A 295 35.53 17.17 -4.65
C LEU A 295 35.05 15.99 -5.54
N GLU A 296 34.78 14.83 -4.93
CA GLU A 296 34.28 13.67 -5.67
C GLU A 296 32.93 13.95 -6.33
N PHE A 297 32.04 14.66 -5.64
CA PHE A 297 30.72 15.07 -6.17
C PHE A 297 30.87 15.98 -7.39
N ASP A 298 31.80 16.95 -7.34
CA ASP A 298 32.04 17.89 -8.43
C ASP A 298 32.64 17.18 -9.64
N GLU A 299 33.62 16.30 -9.44
CA GLU A 299 34.21 15.47 -10.50
C GLU A 299 33.15 14.58 -11.19
N LEU A 300 32.32 13.90 -10.40
CA LEU A 300 31.22 13.06 -10.93
C LEU A 300 30.19 13.89 -11.70
N SER A 301 29.89 15.10 -11.21
CA SER A 301 28.97 16.02 -11.87
C SER A 301 29.51 16.52 -13.20
N GLU A 302 30.81 16.78 -13.28
CA GLU A 302 31.47 17.13 -14.56
C GLU A 302 31.41 15.98 -15.56
N VAL A 303 31.66 14.73 -15.11
CA VAL A 303 31.54 13.53 -15.96
C VAL A 303 30.12 13.35 -16.47
N ILE A 304 29.09 13.56 -15.61
CA ILE A 304 27.68 13.48 -15.97
C ILE A 304 27.37 14.52 -17.06
N ASN A 305 27.75 15.78 -16.83
CA ASN A 305 27.48 16.87 -17.77
C ASN A 305 28.12 16.63 -19.13
N LYS A 306 29.39 16.19 -19.16
CA LYS A 306 30.11 15.87 -20.40
C LYS A 306 29.43 14.71 -21.15
N ALA A 307 29.08 13.64 -20.43
CA ALA A 307 28.44 12.48 -21.06
C ALA A 307 27.01 12.82 -21.53
N GLN A 308 26.25 13.61 -20.78
CA GLN A 308 24.91 14.08 -21.19
C GLN A 308 24.98 14.98 -22.43
N PHE A 309 25.96 15.90 -22.47
CA PHE A 309 26.18 16.72 -23.65
C PHE A 309 26.52 15.88 -24.88
N GLU A 310 27.41 14.88 -24.73
CA GLU A 310 27.75 13.96 -25.82
C GLU A 310 26.52 13.17 -26.30
N LEU A 311 25.73 12.62 -25.40
CA LEU A 311 24.51 11.88 -25.71
C LEU A 311 23.47 12.76 -26.44
N SER A 312 23.26 13.97 -25.96
CA SER A 312 22.29 14.88 -26.56
C SER A 312 22.77 15.52 -27.84
N LYS A 313 23.93 16.17 -27.84
CA LYS A 313 24.38 16.97 -29.00
C LYS A 313 25.04 16.16 -30.09
N ARG A 314 25.74 15.06 -29.76
CA ARG A 314 26.43 14.24 -30.75
C ARG A 314 25.57 13.08 -31.24
N PHE A 315 24.78 12.48 -30.36
CA PHE A 315 23.96 11.33 -30.72
C PHE A 315 22.45 11.66 -30.80
N GLY A 316 22.07 12.93 -30.65
CA GLY A 316 20.72 13.42 -30.93
C GLY A 316 19.63 12.97 -29.95
N ILE A 317 19.98 12.53 -28.72
CA ILE A 317 19.01 12.05 -27.75
C ILE A 317 18.32 13.25 -27.07
N PRO A 318 16.98 13.36 -27.13
CA PRO A 318 16.26 14.42 -26.48
C PRO A 318 16.43 14.34 -24.96
N LEU A 319 16.66 15.47 -24.29
CA LEU A 319 16.77 15.52 -22.83
C LEU A 319 15.40 15.52 -22.13
N ASP A 320 14.37 15.91 -22.83
CA ASP A 320 13.00 16.01 -22.32
C ASP A 320 12.04 15.19 -23.19
N PRO A 321 11.14 14.41 -22.59
CA PRO A 321 11.07 14.13 -21.16
C PRO A 321 12.24 13.24 -20.67
N TYR A 322 12.68 13.47 -19.43
CA TYR A 322 13.82 12.75 -18.84
C TYR A 322 13.65 11.22 -18.80
N SER A 323 12.42 10.74 -18.69
CA SER A 323 12.11 9.29 -18.77
C SER A 323 12.56 8.70 -20.11
N ARG A 324 12.20 9.35 -21.22
CA ARG A 324 12.59 8.94 -22.57
C ARG A 324 14.09 9.04 -22.79
N PHE A 325 14.71 10.10 -22.26
CA PHE A 325 16.17 10.22 -22.26
C PHE A 325 16.83 9.01 -21.60
N MET A 326 16.37 8.62 -20.41
CA MET A 326 16.93 7.48 -19.67
C MET A 326 16.69 6.14 -20.35
N GLU A 327 15.53 5.93 -20.97
CA GLU A 327 15.23 4.72 -21.77
C GLU A 327 16.23 4.59 -22.92
N GLU A 328 16.45 5.67 -23.67
CA GLU A 328 17.44 5.70 -24.75
C GLU A 328 18.87 5.49 -24.25
N VAL A 329 19.23 6.10 -23.13
CA VAL A 329 20.56 5.90 -22.50
C VAL A 329 20.75 4.43 -22.11
N HIS A 330 19.75 3.78 -21.51
CA HIS A 330 19.81 2.35 -21.18
C HIS A 330 19.89 1.49 -22.45
N ARG A 331 19.09 1.80 -23.46
CA ARG A 331 19.13 1.10 -24.74
C ARG A 331 20.51 1.19 -25.40
N LEU A 332 21.11 2.38 -25.44
CA LEU A 332 22.45 2.57 -25.99
C LEU A 332 23.55 1.91 -25.16
N ALA A 333 23.40 1.83 -23.85
CA ALA A 333 24.35 1.12 -23.00
C ALA A 333 24.37 -0.39 -23.28
N MET A 334 23.26 -0.95 -23.77
CA MET A 334 23.12 -2.38 -24.12
C MET A 334 23.40 -2.67 -25.59
N TYR A 335 22.87 -1.83 -26.47
CA TYR A 335 22.77 -2.14 -27.91
C TYR A 335 23.38 -1.06 -28.81
N GLY A 336 23.89 0.04 -28.26
CA GLY A 336 24.53 1.12 -29.03
C GLY A 336 25.86 0.71 -29.65
N ASP A 337 26.30 1.48 -30.63
CA ASP A 337 27.68 1.32 -31.16
C ASP A 337 28.73 1.57 -30.05
N MET A 338 30.00 1.27 -30.33
CA MET A 338 31.06 1.38 -29.33
C MET A 338 31.12 2.77 -28.67
N LYS A 339 30.95 3.86 -29.43
CA LYS A 339 31.03 5.23 -28.90
C LYS A 339 29.78 5.61 -28.10
N GLN A 340 28.60 5.30 -28.64
CA GLN A 340 27.32 5.53 -27.96
C GLN A 340 27.21 4.74 -26.65
N GLY A 341 27.56 3.45 -26.72
CA GLY A 341 27.54 2.57 -25.54
C GLY A 341 28.52 3.00 -24.44
N MET A 342 29.71 3.50 -24.82
CA MET A 342 30.67 4.04 -23.87
C MET A 342 30.17 5.33 -23.21
N ALA A 343 29.57 6.26 -23.94
CA ALA A 343 29.01 7.49 -23.41
C ALA A 343 27.83 7.19 -22.45
N ALA A 344 26.93 6.30 -22.86
CA ALA A 344 25.80 5.88 -22.06
C ALA A 344 26.21 5.18 -20.74
N LYS A 345 27.15 4.23 -20.81
CA LYS A 345 27.70 3.54 -19.64
C LYS A 345 28.40 4.50 -18.69
N ARG A 346 29.16 5.48 -19.21
CA ARG A 346 29.83 6.51 -18.44
C ARG A 346 28.81 7.37 -17.69
N TYR A 347 27.75 7.81 -18.37
CA TYR A 347 26.65 8.56 -17.78
C TYR A 347 26.00 7.78 -16.62
N ILE A 348 25.55 6.55 -16.88
CA ILE A 348 24.90 5.70 -15.88
C ILE A 348 25.80 5.44 -14.68
N SER A 349 27.08 5.11 -14.93
CA SER A 349 28.06 4.84 -13.87
C SER A 349 28.30 6.06 -13.00
N ALA A 350 28.48 7.24 -13.59
CA ALA A 350 28.72 8.48 -12.83
C ALA A 350 27.46 8.89 -12.03
N VAL A 351 26.27 8.79 -12.60
CA VAL A 351 25.02 9.05 -11.87
C VAL A 351 24.86 8.10 -10.68
N ASN A 352 25.14 6.80 -10.85
CA ASN A 352 25.05 5.83 -9.78
C ASN A 352 26.10 6.05 -8.67
N LYS A 353 27.33 6.43 -9.04
CA LYS A 353 28.38 6.77 -8.06
C LYS A 353 28.00 8.01 -7.26
N ARG A 354 27.53 9.08 -7.95
CA ARG A 354 27.10 10.32 -7.28
C ARG A 354 25.92 10.07 -6.32
N ARG A 355 24.94 9.26 -6.72
CA ARG A 355 23.84 8.85 -5.82
C ARG A 355 24.35 8.06 -4.61
N LYS A 356 25.34 7.17 -4.82
CA LYS A 356 25.94 6.40 -3.74
C LYS A 356 26.68 7.32 -2.75
N LEU A 357 27.42 8.29 -3.25
CA LEU A 357 28.10 9.30 -2.42
C LEU A 357 27.11 10.05 -1.54
N LEU A 358 26.04 10.62 -2.15
CA LEU A 358 25.03 11.38 -1.42
C LEU A 358 24.28 10.52 -0.38
N ALA A 359 24.01 9.26 -0.69
CA ALA A 359 23.30 8.36 0.22
C ALA A 359 24.14 7.95 1.44
N ASN A 360 25.46 7.87 1.29
CA ASN A 360 26.35 7.28 2.29
C ASN A 360 27.22 8.32 3.05
N THR A 361 26.96 9.61 2.86
CA THR A 361 27.74 10.63 3.58
C THR A 361 27.59 10.47 5.10
N PRO A 362 28.69 10.46 5.88
CA PRO A 362 28.68 10.40 7.34
C PRO A 362 27.82 11.49 7.99
N LYS A 363 27.66 12.63 7.32
CA LYS A 363 26.84 13.73 7.81
C LYS A 363 25.37 13.38 7.98
N LYS A 364 24.84 12.49 7.15
CA LYS A 364 23.48 11.95 7.34
C LYS A 364 23.37 11.04 8.56
N SER A 365 24.40 10.25 8.83
CA SER A 365 24.46 9.40 10.03
C SER A 365 24.56 10.24 11.31
N GLU A 366 25.33 11.35 11.29
CA GLU A 366 25.36 12.34 12.37
C GLU A 366 23.96 12.95 12.61
N ALA A 367 23.27 13.35 11.53
CA ALA A 367 21.92 13.88 11.61
C ALA A 367 20.92 12.86 12.19
N LEU A 368 21.00 11.59 11.78
CA LEU A 368 20.17 10.51 12.33
C LEU A 368 20.44 10.27 13.82
N THR A 369 21.69 10.37 14.26
CA THR A 369 22.03 10.27 15.68
C THR A 369 21.36 11.38 16.49
N SER A 370 21.27 12.59 15.94
CA SER A 370 20.56 13.71 16.58
C SER A 370 19.04 13.49 16.70
N LEU A 371 18.47 12.60 15.88
CA LEU A 371 17.05 12.25 15.90
C LEU A 371 16.69 11.14 16.90
N VAL A 372 17.66 10.50 17.56
CA VAL A 372 17.43 9.40 18.52
C VAL A 372 16.41 9.77 19.60
N SER A 373 16.49 11.00 20.14
CA SER A 373 15.52 11.49 21.13
C SER A 373 14.10 11.59 20.56
N ALA A 374 13.95 12.12 19.35
CA ALA A 374 12.65 12.24 18.69
C ALA A 374 12.05 10.86 18.34
N ILE A 375 12.90 9.90 17.94
CA ILE A 375 12.51 8.51 17.71
C ILE A 375 12.01 7.87 19.00
N ASN A 376 12.72 8.04 20.11
CA ASN A 376 12.30 7.52 21.41
C ASN A 376 10.97 8.11 21.89
N ASN A 377 10.69 9.38 21.58
CA ASN A 377 9.44 10.07 21.94
C ASN A 377 8.30 9.83 20.95
N SER A 378 8.55 9.16 19.81
CA SER A 378 7.48 8.76 18.88
C SER A 378 6.74 7.54 19.40
N ASN A 379 5.54 7.27 18.89
CA ASN A 379 4.92 5.95 19.05
C ASN A 379 5.68 4.93 18.22
N ARG A 380 5.80 5.19 16.93
CA ARG A 380 6.52 4.38 15.94
C ARG A 380 7.15 5.29 14.91
N THR A 381 8.35 4.93 14.49
CA THR A 381 9.10 5.65 13.46
C THR A 381 9.31 4.78 12.24
N ILE A 382 9.03 5.31 11.04
CA ILE A 382 9.43 4.69 9.78
C ILE A 382 10.57 5.49 9.19
N ILE A 383 11.63 4.82 8.76
CA ILE A 383 12.81 5.45 8.15
C ILE A 383 12.96 4.92 6.73
N PHE A 384 12.96 5.83 5.77
CA PHE A 384 13.07 5.51 4.36
C PHE A 384 14.46 5.81 3.83
N THR A 385 15.03 4.84 3.12
CA THR A 385 16.26 4.99 2.36
C THR A 385 16.13 4.37 0.97
N GLU A 386 16.99 4.73 0.04
CA GLU A 386 16.92 4.26 -1.33
C GLU A 386 17.55 2.86 -1.50
N ARG A 387 18.53 2.50 -0.69
CA ARG A 387 19.42 1.33 -0.88
C ARG A 387 19.38 0.39 0.31
N ILE A 388 19.52 -0.90 0.02
CA ILE A 388 19.60 -1.93 1.08
C ILE A 388 20.80 -1.73 2.00
N SER A 389 21.97 -1.32 1.46
CA SER A 389 23.13 -0.98 2.28
C SER A 389 22.83 0.11 3.31
N GLY A 390 22.08 1.15 2.91
CA GLY A 390 21.62 2.20 3.83
C GLY A 390 20.66 1.68 4.89
N VAL A 391 19.82 0.69 4.58
CA VAL A 391 18.98 0.05 5.61
C VAL A 391 19.82 -0.58 6.69
N THR A 392 20.82 -1.39 6.31
CA THR A 392 21.69 -2.08 7.26
C THR A 392 22.51 -1.09 8.11
N GLU A 393 23.03 -0.03 7.50
CA GLU A 393 23.78 1.01 8.21
C GLU A 393 22.92 1.74 9.25
N ILE A 394 21.72 2.18 8.86
CA ILE A 394 20.78 2.88 9.75
C ILE A 394 20.29 1.93 10.85
N PHE A 395 19.95 0.68 10.51
CA PHE A 395 19.57 -0.34 11.47
C PHE A 395 20.63 -0.54 12.56
N ASN A 396 21.90 -0.69 12.15
CA ASN A 396 23.00 -0.86 13.09
C ASN A 396 23.22 0.39 13.96
N LEU A 397 23.14 1.59 13.35
CA LEU A 397 23.27 2.87 14.06
C LEU A 397 22.19 3.01 15.14
N LEU A 398 20.94 2.74 14.82
CA LEU A 398 19.84 2.88 15.77
C LEU A 398 19.94 1.84 16.89
N ARG A 399 20.27 0.60 16.58
CA ARG A 399 20.48 -0.45 17.59
C ARG A 399 21.66 -0.13 18.52
N ALA A 400 22.76 0.41 17.99
CA ALA A 400 23.88 0.88 18.79
C ALA A 400 23.48 2.03 19.73
N ASN A 401 22.47 2.82 19.39
CA ASN A 401 21.88 3.87 20.24
C ASN A 401 20.71 3.37 21.10
N GLY A 402 20.52 2.05 21.25
CA GLY A 402 19.52 1.45 22.14
C GLY A 402 18.09 1.48 21.62
N ILE A 403 17.84 1.77 20.34
CA ILE A 403 16.50 1.76 19.75
C ILE A 403 16.19 0.36 19.22
N ALA A 404 15.11 -0.23 19.71
CA ALA A 404 14.57 -1.48 19.16
C ALA A 404 14.14 -1.21 17.71
N THR A 405 14.87 -1.77 16.74
CA THR A 405 14.74 -1.48 15.31
C THR A 405 14.67 -2.77 14.53
N GLU A 406 13.82 -2.79 13.49
CA GLU A 406 13.76 -3.82 12.48
C GLU A 406 14.02 -3.24 11.08
N GLN A 407 14.38 -4.13 10.14
CA GLN A 407 14.68 -3.78 8.75
C GLN A 407 13.69 -4.43 7.79
N LEU A 408 13.44 -3.74 6.66
CA LEU A 408 12.52 -4.21 5.63
C LEU A 408 13.07 -3.91 4.23
N HIS A 409 13.44 -4.95 3.49
CA HIS A 409 13.97 -4.84 2.13
C HIS A 409 13.71 -6.11 1.31
N SER A 410 13.91 -6.04 -0.01
CA SER A 410 13.57 -7.11 -0.96
C SER A 410 14.40 -8.39 -0.80
N GLU A 411 15.60 -8.32 -0.22
CA GLU A 411 16.48 -9.47 -0.02
C GLU A 411 16.10 -10.30 1.23
N LEU A 412 15.23 -9.79 2.11
CA LEU A 412 14.70 -10.57 3.23
C LEU A 412 13.74 -11.66 2.73
N HIS A 413 13.79 -12.81 3.38
CA HIS A 413 12.80 -13.86 3.14
C HIS A 413 11.37 -13.38 3.47
N PRO A 414 10.33 -13.89 2.79
CA PRO A 414 8.94 -13.47 3.05
C PRO A 414 8.53 -13.55 4.53
N HIS A 415 8.92 -14.60 5.24
CA HIS A 415 8.60 -14.77 6.66
C HIS A 415 9.31 -13.75 7.56
N GLU A 416 10.54 -13.33 7.23
CA GLU A 416 11.27 -12.28 7.97
C GLU A 416 10.59 -10.92 7.79
N ARG A 417 10.11 -10.61 6.58
CA ARG A 417 9.34 -9.39 6.30
C ARG A 417 8.05 -9.34 7.12
N VAL A 418 7.32 -10.47 7.17
CA VAL A 418 6.11 -10.59 7.99
C VAL A 418 6.42 -10.41 9.47
N ALA A 419 7.49 -11.06 9.97
CA ALA A 419 7.93 -10.92 11.36
C ALA A 419 8.30 -9.48 11.73
N ALA A 420 9.09 -8.80 10.88
CA ALA A 420 9.47 -7.40 11.11
C ALA A 420 8.25 -6.47 11.16
N LEU A 421 7.29 -6.65 10.25
CA LEU A 421 6.04 -5.89 10.24
C LEU A 421 5.19 -6.18 11.48
N HIS A 422 5.11 -7.43 11.91
CA HIS A 422 4.39 -7.81 13.12
C HIS A 422 5.03 -7.20 14.37
N MET A 423 6.35 -7.26 14.51
CA MET A 423 7.07 -6.63 15.63
C MET A 423 6.84 -5.12 15.65
N PHE A 424 6.80 -4.48 14.49
CA PHE A 424 6.48 -3.06 14.38
C PHE A 424 5.01 -2.76 14.73
N ALA A 425 4.07 -3.60 14.26
CA ALA A 425 2.65 -3.46 14.54
C ALA A 425 2.32 -3.60 16.02
N THR A 426 2.96 -4.54 16.71
CA THR A 426 2.76 -4.80 18.14
C THR A 426 3.55 -3.87 19.07
N GLY A 427 4.42 -3.00 18.52
CA GLY A 427 5.27 -2.10 19.29
C GLY A 427 6.48 -2.79 19.94
N GLN A 428 6.79 -4.03 19.56
CA GLN A 428 8.00 -4.73 19.99
C GLN A 428 9.26 -4.09 19.39
N CYS A 429 9.15 -3.45 18.25
CA CYS A 429 10.17 -2.52 17.76
C CYS A 429 9.62 -1.11 17.60
N LYS A 430 10.50 -0.14 17.83
CA LYS A 430 10.22 1.30 17.82
C LYS A 430 10.38 1.92 16.45
N ALA A 431 11.37 1.42 15.70
CA ALA A 431 11.72 1.93 14.38
C ALA A 431 11.72 0.80 13.34
N LEU A 432 11.24 1.11 12.14
CA LEU A 432 11.31 0.25 10.97
C LEU A 432 12.10 0.97 9.89
N VAL A 433 13.23 0.41 9.47
CA VAL A 433 14.06 0.98 8.39
C VAL A 433 13.76 0.23 7.09
N ALA A 434 13.34 0.95 6.07
CA ALA A 434 12.86 0.35 4.83
C ALA A 434 13.53 0.92 3.57
N ALA A 435 13.87 0.03 2.61
CA ALA A 435 14.26 0.39 1.26
C ALA A 435 13.24 -0.16 0.26
N LYS A 436 12.77 0.68 -0.67
CA LYS A 436 11.93 0.33 -1.85
C LYS A 436 10.75 -0.66 -1.67
N VAL A 437 10.80 -1.53 -0.66
CA VAL A 437 9.87 -2.67 -0.45
C VAL A 437 8.44 -2.23 -0.14
N LEU A 438 8.25 -1.00 0.32
CA LEU A 438 6.91 -0.46 0.64
C LEU A 438 6.13 0.00 -0.60
N ASP A 439 6.72 -0.13 -1.79
CA ASP A 439 6.13 0.28 -3.06
C ASP A 439 5.04 -0.68 -3.57
N GLU A 440 4.95 -1.89 -2.99
CA GLU A 440 4.11 -2.98 -3.51
C GLU A 440 2.92 -3.34 -2.60
N GLY A 441 2.35 -2.37 -1.90
CA GLY A 441 1.09 -2.58 -1.15
C GLY A 441 1.25 -3.27 0.22
N ILE A 442 2.46 -3.35 0.75
CA ILE A 442 2.68 -3.89 2.11
C ILE A 442 1.96 -3.02 3.13
N ASP A 443 1.10 -3.61 3.95
CA ASP A 443 0.39 -2.90 5.02
C ASP A 443 1.33 -2.60 6.19
N VAL A 444 1.96 -1.41 6.15
CA VAL A 444 2.80 -0.94 7.25
C VAL A 444 1.91 -0.34 8.34
N PRO A 445 2.07 -0.76 9.59
CA PRO A 445 1.30 -0.23 10.70
C PRO A 445 1.47 1.28 10.88
N GLU A 446 0.53 1.90 11.57
CA GLU A 446 0.54 3.35 11.83
C GLU A 446 1.83 3.79 12.51
N ALA A 447 2.39 4.89 12.00
CA ALA A 447 3.52 5.60 12.59
C ALA A 447 3.16 7.08 12.78
N ASP A 448 3.86 7.78 13.64
CA ASP A 448 3.68 9.20 13.88
C ASP A 448 4.92 10.02 13.53
N LEU A 449 6.03 9.35 13.23
CA LEU A 449 7.26 9.95 12.73
C LEU A 449 7.75 9.21 11.48
N ALA A 450 8.00 9.95 10.39
CA ALA A 450 8.67 9.47 9.19
C ALA A 450 9.98 10.22 8.97
N ILE A 451 11.05 9.48 8.72
CA ILE A 451 12.36 10.06 8.41
C ILE A 451 12.77 9.61 7.01
N ILE A 452 13.10 10.56 6.14
CA ILE A 452 13.55 10.32 4.78
C ILE A 452 15.00 10.69 4.68
N VAL A 453 15.87 9.69 4.50
CA VAL A 453 17.35 9.87 4.48
C VAL A 453 17.87 10.02 3.06
N SER A 454 17.16 9.42 2.09
CA SER A 454 17.43 9.61 0.66
C SER A 454 16.12 9.48 -0.11
N ALA A 455 15.90 10.41 -1.02
CA ALA A 455 14.66 10.48 -1.77
C ALA A 455 14.74 9.70 -3.08
N THR A 456 13.68 8.98 -3.39
CA THR A 456 13.41 8.44 -4.71
C THR A 456 12.53 9.39 -5.52
N LYS A 457 12.79 9.50 -6.82
CA LYS A 457 12.13 10.46 -7.73
C LYS A 457 10.64 10.23 -8.03
N THR A 458 9.94 9.28 -7.39
CA THR A 458 8.53 9.03 -7.69
C THR A 458 7.62 9.57 -6.61
N ARG A 459 6.99 10.73 -6.90
CA ARG A 459 5.93 11.41 -6.11
C ARG A 459 4.93 10.41 -5.53
N ARG A 460 4.46 9.52 -6.36
CA ARG A 460 3.41 8.55 -6.02
C ARG A 460 3.81 7.55 -4.93
N GLN A 461 5.02 7.02 -5.00
CA GLN A 461 5.53 6.09 -3.99
C GLN A 461 5.70 6.76 -2.64
N MET A 462 6.15 8.01 -2.63
CA MET A 462 6.30 8.80 -1.42
C MET A 462 4.93 9.09 -0.79
N ILE A 463 3.92 9.48 -1.59
CA ILE A 463 2.53 9.73 -1.13
C ILE A 463 1.94 8.50 -0.46
N GLN A 464 2.07 7.32 -1.07
CA GLN A 464 1.56 6.08 -0.50
C GLN A 464 2.25 5.69 0.82
N ARG A 465 3.57 5.90 0.90
CA ARG A 465 4.35 5.67 2.12
C ARG A 465 3.92 6.60 3.26
N MET A 466 3.67 7.86 2.95
CA MET A 466 3.31 8.88 3.93
C MET A 466 1.85 8.83 4.37
N GLY A 467 0.95 8.31 3.57
CA GLY A 467 -0.47 8.19 3.90
C GLY A 467 -0.74 7.42 5.19
N ARG A 468 0.19 6.56 5.60
CA ARG A 468 0.09 5.82 6.87
C ARG A 468 0.55 6.62 8.08
N VAL A 469 1.45 7.57 7.85
CA VAL A 469 1.90 8.54 8.86
C VAL A 469 0.85 9.63 9.04
N LEU A 470 0.14 9.98 7.97
CA LEU A 470 -0.90 11.01 7.97
C LEU A 470 -2.22 10.58 8.62
N ARG A 471 -2.45 9.29 8.88
CA ARG A 471 -3.68 8.83 9.53
C ARG A 471 -3.89 9.52 10.88
N PRO A 472 -5.11 9.96 11.20
CA PRO A 472 -5.42 10.57 12.48
C PRO A 472 -5.01 9.67 13.65
N LYS A 473 -4.33 10.24 14.64
CA LYS A 473 -3.93 9.52 15.85
C LYS A 473 -5.01 9.66 16.90
N LYS A 474 -5.26 8.60 17.67
CA LYS A 474 -6.27 8.59 18.73
C LYS A 474 -6.04 9.68 19.81
N ASP A 475 -4.79 10.05 20.01
CA ASP A 475 -4.35 11.07 20.97
C ASP A 475 -4.18 12.46 20.35
N GLY A 476 -4.54 12.65 19.07
CA GLY A 476 -4.51 13.94 18.38
C GLY A 476 -3.10 14.45 18.03
N ARG A 477 -2.04 13.64 18.24
CA ARG A 477 -0.67 14.09 17.93
C ARG A 477 -0.49 14.30 16.41
N PRO A 478 0.33 15.30 16.02
CA PRO A 478 0.59 15.56 14.60
C PRO A 478 1.43 14.45 13.95
N ALA A 479 1.28 14.30 12.65
CA ALA A 479 2.22 13.57 11.81
C ALA A 479 3.51 14.38 11.68
N ARG A 480 4.66 13.75 11.88
CA ARG A 480 5.96 14.41 11.84
C ARG A 480 6.81 13.82 10.73
N PHE A 481 7.30 14.70 9.88
CA PHE A 481 8.20 14.33 8.79
C PHE A 481 9.57 14.96 9.00
N VAL A 482 10.61 14.18 8.78
CA VAL A 482 11.98 14.66 8.77
C VAL A 482 12.58 14.31 7.42
N LEU A 483 13.06 15.32 6.71
CA LEU A 483 13.83 15.16 5.49
C LEU A 483 15.29 15.47 5.77
N VAL A 484 16.17 14.50 5.50
CA VAL A 484 17.62 14.70 5.59
C VAL A 484 18.20 14.74 4.18
N TYR A 485 18.79 15.84 3.77
CA TYR A 485 19.28 16.05 2.40
C TYR A 485 20.61 16.79 2.38
N VAL A 486 21.35 16.61 1.30
CA VAL A 486 22.60 17.33 1.07
C VAL A 486 22.31 18.61 0.30
N ALA A 487 22.68 19.75 0.88
CA ALA A 487 22.47 21.08 0.31
C ALA A 487 23.10 21.24 -1.08
N GLY A 488 22.45 22.00 -1.95
CA GLY A 488 22.95 22.34 -3.29
C GLY A 488 23.03 21.17 -4.28
N THR A 489 22.57 19.97 -3.90
CA THR A 489 22.63 18.77 -4.74
C THR A 489 21.28 18.42 -5.38
N SER A 490 21.24 17.27 -6.06
CA SER A 490 19.99 16.71 -6.56
C SER A 490 19.04 16.18 -5.48
N GLU A 491 19.41 16.23 -4.21
CA GLU A 491 18.53 15.90 -3.07
C GLU A 491 17.93 17.15 -2.41
N ASP A 492 18.42 18.33 -2.76
CA ASP A 492 17.94 19.58 -2.19
C ASP A 492 16.54 19.94 -2.73
N PRO A 493 15.56 20.11 -1.85
CA PRO A 493 14.22 20.53 -2.25
C PRO A 493 14.19 21.81 -3.09
N ALA A 494 15.10 22.76 -2.83
CA ALA A 494 15.20 24.00 -3.60
C ALA A 494 15.61 23.77 -5.06
N ASN A 495 16.23 22.64 -5.37
CA ASN A 495 16.63 22.24 -6.74
C ASN A 495 15.61 21.30 -7.41
N GLY A 496 14.38 21.20 -6.91
CA GLY A 496 13.34 20.33 -7.44
C GLY A 496 13.59 18.84 -7.21
N ALA A 497 14.42 18.51 -6.23
CA ALA A 497 14.84 17.14 -5.94
C ALA A 497 13.71 16.22 -5.47
N HIS A 498 12.76 16.79 -4.78
CA HIS A 498 11.64 16.09 -4.15
C HIS A 498 10.32 16.50 -4.75
N ASP A 499 10.24 16.53 -6.06
CA ASP A 499 9.02 16.82 -6.82
C ASP A 499 7.75 17.25 -6.01
N ALA A 500 6.83 17.88 -6.66
CA ALA A 500 5.56 18.40 -6.19
C ALA A 500 4.98 17.89 -4.84
N PHE A 501 5.26 16.63 -4.46
CA PHE A 501 4.74 16.08 -3.20
C PHE A 501 5.38 16.67 -1.93
N PHE A 502 6.70 16.85 -1.90
CA PHE A 502 7.35 17.42 -0.71
C PHE A 502 6.99 18.90 -0.57
N ASN A 503 6.91 19.61 -1.69
CA ASN A 503 6.43 20.97 -1.71
C ASN A 503 4.97 21.03 -1.20
N GLU A 504 4.12 20.10 -1.66
CA GLU A 504 2.73 19.98 -1.21
C GLU A 504 2.67 19.67 0.32
N VAL A 505 3.48 18.76 0.84
CA VAL A 505 3.53 18.46 2.28
C VAL A 505 4.08 19.63 3.09
N ILE A 506 5.05 20.38 2.57
CA ILE A 506 5.55 21.60 3.20
C ILE A 506 4.48 22.69 3.18
N GLU A 507 3.80 22.89 2.06
CA GLU A 507 2.73 23.89 1.90
C GLU A 507 1.57 23.63 2.86
N ILE A 508 1.14 22.39 3.01
CA ILE A 508 0.07 22.01 3.93
C ILE A 508 0.51 21.87 5.39
N SER A 509 1.82 21.87 5.65
CA SER A 509 2.32 21.67 7.01
C SER A 509 1.94 22.87 7.91
N LYS A 510 1.46 22.56 9.12
CA LYS A 510 1.22 23.59 10.14
C LYS A 510 2.49 24.31 10.53
N GLU A 511 3.59 23.56 10.56
CA GLU A 511 4.93 24.09 10.90
C GLU A 511 5.97 23.39 10.02
N SER A 512 6.77 24.16 9.29
CA SER A 512 7.96 23.70 8.56
C SER A 512 9.19 24.48 9.02
N LYS A 513 10.30 23.75 9.29
CA LYS A 513 11.54 24.36 9.74
C LYS A 513 12.77 23.68 9.14
N ILE A 514 13.73 24.51 8.70
CA ILE A 514 15.04 24.06 8.22
C ILE A 514 16.03 24.11 9.38
N PHE A 515 16.73 23.00 9.59
CA PHE A 515 17.82 22.83 10.56
C PHE A 515 19.12 22.59 9.81
N LYS A 516 20.15 23.38 10.12
CA LYS A 516 21.47 23.29 9.51
C LYS A 516 22.49 22.74 10.49
N GLN A 517 23.49 22.03 10.01
CA GLN A 517 24.58 21.57 10.85
C GLN A 517 25.52 22.74 11.23
N PRO A 518 26.07 22.77 12.48
CA PRO A 518 25.82 21.81 13.58
C PRO A 518 24.40 21.92 14.16
N LEU A 519 23.74 20.77 14.36
CA LEU A 519 22.34 20.73 14.81
C LEU A 519 22.21 21.14 16.28
N ASP A 520 21.30 22.05 16.59
CA ASP A 520 20.81 22.24 17.95
C ASP A 520 19.84 21.10 18.31
N ASN A 521 20.36 20.09 18.99
CA ASN A 521 19.58 18.91 19.37
C ASN A 521 18.41 19.24 20.30
N LYS A 522 18.50 20.32 21.11
CA LYS A 522 17.41 20.74 21.99
C LYS A 522 16.28 21.36 21.19
N GLU A 523 16.62 22.23 20.25
CA GLU A 523 15.65 22.88 19.38
C GLU A 523 14.96 21.86 18.46
N LEU A 524 15.75 20.97 17.83
CA LEU A 524 15.23 19.90 16.97
C LEU A 524 14.29 18.96 17.75
N THR A 525 14.70 18.53 18.93
CA THR A 525 13.87 17.67 19.79
C THR A 525 12.60 18.40 20.22
N LYS A 526 12.68 19.67 20.61
CA LYS A 526 11.51 20.49 20.98
C LYS A 526 10.52 20.62 19.81
N PHE A 527 11.03 20.86 18.60
CA PHE A 527 10.21 20.98 17.39
C PHE A 527 9.50 19.67 17.04
N LEU A 528 10.22 18.55 17.15
CA LEU A 528 9.73 17.21 16.84
C LEU A 528 8.97 16.53 17.99
N ASN A 529 8.91 17.10 19.17
CA ASN A 529 8.07 16.56 20.23
C ASN A 529 6.58 16.74 19.88
N PRO A 530 5.74 15.73 20.20
CA PRO A 530 4.30 15.78 19.91
C PRO A 530 3.58 16.90 20.65
#